data_a87dd84b4ac442ea48e60adc1c9a8eeb
#
_entry.id   a87dd84b4ac442ea48e60adc1c9a8eeb
#
_cell.length_a   1.000
_cell.length_b   1.000
_cell.length_c   1.000
_cell.angle_alpha   90.00
_cell.angle_beta   90.00
_cell.angle_gamma   90.00
#
_symmetry.space_group_name_H-M   'P 1'
#
loop_
_entity.id
_entity.type
_entity.pdbx_description
1 polymer ?
#
loop_
_entity_poly.entity_id
_entity_poly.type
_entity_poly.pdbx_seq_one_letter_code
_entity_poly.pdbx_strand_id
1 'polypeptide(L)'
;MEITWLGHSSFLIEDLSGRKILTDPFNETVGYDLYRGNPDIITISHHHFDHDYVALMPKGAKKIDSPGVFDFDGIKITGISSFHDKSKGSKRGRNTIFIMEVDGYRICHLGDLGYVLSASEIQSLGKIDVLMIPVGGIFTIDAAEAEAVSKAIGSHIILPMHYKTPALNFELSGVEAFLSRMVDVQKMDSNKLTLQGILKGSNQVKVLKYK
;
A
#
# COMPACT_ATOMS: atom_id res chain seq x y z
N MET A 1 -3.10 16.78 0.78
CA MET A 1 -2.30 15.80 0.04
C MET A 1 -3.17 14.99 -0.92
N GLU A 2 -2.57 14.38 -1.92
CA GLU A 2 -3.25 13.50 -2.89
C GLU A 2 -2.59 12.12 -2.91
N ILE A 3 -3.41 11.07 -2.99
CA ILE A 3 -2.97 9.69 -3.19
C ILE A 3 -3.50 9.22 -4.52
N THR A 4 -2.63 8.79 -5.44
CA THR A 4 -3.00 8.25 -6.75
C THR A 4 -2.64 6.78 -6.82
N TRP A 5 -3.61 5.91 -7.10
CA TRP A 5 -3.34 4.50 -7.36
C TRP A 5 -2.84 4.31 -8.79
N LEU A 6 -1.69 3.70 -8.93
CA LEU A 6 -1.05 3.44 -10.22
C LEU A 6 -1.34 2.03 -10.76
N GLY A 7 -2.00 1.21 -9.95
CA GLY A 7 -2.25 -0.20 -10.21
C GLY A 7 -1.45 -1.10 -9.27
N HIS A 8 -1.85 -2.36 -9.16
CA HIS A 8 -1.24 -3.35 -8.29
C HIS A 8 -1.07 -2.85 -6.85
N SER A 9 0.15 -2.83 -6.31
CA SER A 9 0.49 -2.28 -4.98
C SER A 9 1.13 -0.90 -5.06
N SER A 10 1.15 -0.26 -6.23
CA SER A 10 1.86 1.00 -6.44
C SER A 10 0.95 2.21 -6.27
N PHE A 11 1.39 3.15 -5.44
CA PHE A 11 0.74 4.44 -5.21
C PHE A 11 1.72 5.58 -5.34
N LEU A 12 1.24 6.72 -5.80
CA LEU A 12 1.93 8.00 -5.73
C LEU A 12 1.24 8.85 -4.66
N ILE A 13 1.99 9.26 -3.65
CA ILE A 13 1.53 10.14 -2.59
C ILE A 13 2.20 11.50 -2.80
N GLU A 14 1.41 12.54 -3.04
CA GLU A 14 1.89 13.91 -3.23
C GLU A 14 1.45 14.77 -2.05
N ASP A 15 2.43 15.35 -1.33
CA ASP A 15 2.18 16.23 -0.20
C ASP A 15 1.74 17.65 -0.65
N LEU A 16 1.36 18.49 0.28
CA LEU A 16 0.94 19.87 0.00
C LEU A 16 2.06 20.76 -0.56
N SER A 17 3.32 20.35 -0.40
CA SER A 17 4.48 21.05 -0.98
C SER A 17 4.87 20.55 -2.36
N GLY A 18 4.20 19.52 -2.88
CA GLY A 18 4.49 18.91 -4.19
C GLY A 18 5.55 17.80 -4.15
N ARG A 19 6.03 17.39 -2.96
CA ARG A 19 6.95 16.25 -2.82
C ARG A 19 6.21 14.94 -3.04
N LYS A 20 6.88 13.97 -3.66
CA LYS A 20 6.28 12.74 -4.16
C LYS A 20 6.94 11.52 -3.57
N ILE A 21 6.12 10.64 -2.98
CA ILE A 21 6.51 9.31 -2.53
C ILE A 21 5.86 8.30 -3.49
N LEU A 22 6.68 7.43 -4.07
CA LEU A 22 6.23 6.32 -4.91
C LEU A 22 6.39 5.01 -4.12
N THR A 23 5.32 4.23 -3.99
CA THR A 23 5.38 2.92 -3.34
C THR A 23 5.45 1.82 -4.39
N ASP A 24 6.27 0.80 -4.15
CA ASP A 24 6.33 -0.47 -4.88
C ASP A 24 6.17 -0.33 -6.41
N PRO A 25 7.08 0.35 -7.12
CA PRO A 25 7.02 0.48 -8.58
C PRO A 25 7.22 -0.88 -9.26
N PHE A 26 6.45 -1.14 -10.30
CA PHE A 26 6.45 -2.39 -11.06
C PHE A 26 6.95 -2.19 -12.50
N ASN A 27 7.32 -3.30 -13.17
CA ASN A 27 7.71 -3.31 -14.56
C ASN A 27 6.52 -3.58 -15.51
N GLU A 28 6.77 -3.49 -16.81
CA GLU A 28 5.75 -3.65 -17.86
C GLU A 28 5.06 -5.01 -17.89
N THR A 29 5.66 -6.05 -17.31
CA THR A 29 5.08 -7.40 -17.34
C THR A 29 3.85 -7.52 -16.43
N VAL A 30 3.67 -6.60 -15.48
CA VAL A 30 2.52 -6.55 -14.59
C VAL A 30 1.23 -6.17 -15.33
N GLY A 31 1.33 -5.37 -16.39
CA GLY A 31 0.21 -5.03 -17.28
C GLY A 31 -0.39 -3.65 -17.11
N TYR A 32 -0.01 -2.92 -16.09
CA TYR A 32 -0.39 -1.52 -15.90
C TYR A 32 0.60 -0.56 -16.57
N ASP A 33 0.18 0.69 -16.77
CA ASP A 33 1.07 1.74 -17.29
C ASP A 33 2.20 2.05 -16.31
N LEU A 34 3.42 2.09 -16.80
CA LEU A 34 4.58 2.44 -15.98
C LEU A 34 4.54 3.89 -15.52
N TYR A 35 4.85 4.12 -14.26
CA TYR A 35 5.09 5.48 -13.78
C TYR A 35 6.40 6.03 -14.38
N ARG A 36 6.32 7.21 -14.98
CA ARG A 36 7.45 7.90 -15.66
C ARG A 36 7.73 9.29 -15.10
N GLY A 37 7.19 9.57 -13.90
CA GLY A 37 7.42 10.84 -13.21
C GLY A 37 8.71 10.84 -12.38
N ASN A 38 8.88 11.89 -11.61
CA ASN A 38 10.05 12.11 -10.76
C ASN A 38 9.62 12.09 -9.28
N PRO A 39 9.63 10.93 -8.60
CA PRO A 39 9.41 10.86 -7.18
C PRO A 39 10.65 11.34 -6.43
N ASP A 40 10.47 11.94 -5.26
CA ASP A 40 11.55 12.32 -4.34
C ASP A 40 11.98 11.12 -3.50
N ILE A 41 11.00 10.28 -3.11
CA ILE A 41 11.19 9.11 -2.27
C ILE A 41 10.53 7.89 -2.95
N ILE A 42 11.17 6.73 -2.85
CA ILE A 42 10.64 5.45 -3.31
C ILE A 42 10.71 4.46 -2.17
N THR A 43 9.59 3.82 -1.82
CA THR A 43 9.57 2.71 -0.87
C THR A 43 9.40 1.39 -1.61
N ILE A 44 10.13 0.36 -1.22
CA ILE A 44 10.11 -0.98 -1.78
C ILE A 44 9.86 -1.96 -0.64
N SER A 45 8.68 -2.57 -0.62
CA SER A 45 8.30 -3.50 0.44
C SER A 45 9.12 -4.79 0.40
N HIS A 46 9.46 -5.27 -0.80
CA HIS A 46 10.28 -6.45 -1.04
C HIS A 46 10.78 -6.50 -2.49
N HIS A 47 11.74 -7.39 -2.77
CA HIS A 47 12.40 -7.47 -4.07
C HIS A 47 11.76 -8.54 -4.98
N HIS A 48 10.51 -8.31 -5.40
CA HIS A 48 9.91 -9.02 -6.52
C HIS A 48 9.72 -8.07 -7.70
N PHE A 49 9.66 -8.60 -8.93
CA PHE A 49 9.63 -7.85 -10.19
C PHE A 49 8.46 -6.88 -10.31
N ASP A 50 7.41 -7.13 -9.56
CA ASP A 50 6.17 -6.37 -9.51
C ASP A 50 6.14 -5.32 -8.38
N HIS A 51 7.28 -5.13 -7.64
CA HIS A 51 7.39 -4.18 -6.52
C HIS A 51 8.68 -3.34 -6.49
N ASP A 52 9.71 -3.68 -7.27
CA ASP A 52 11.05 -3.06 -7.12
C ASP A 52 11.63 -2.46 -8.41
N TYR A 53 10.79 -2.17 -9.41
CA TYR A 53 11.26 -1.67 -10.70
C TYR A 53 11.59 -0.18 -10.65
N VAL A 54 12.85 0.15 -10.38
CA VAL A 54 13.35 1.54 -10.26
C VAL A 54 14.14 2.03 -11.48
N ALA A 55 14.21 1.23 -12.55
CA ALA A 55 15.06 1.55 -13.71
C ALA A 55 14.69 2.88 -14.42
N LEU A 56 13.43 3.32 -14.31
CA LEU A 56 12.95 4.56 -14.89
C LEU A 56 12.98 5.75 -13.91
N MET A 57 13.40 5.51 -12.67
CA MET A 57 13.36 6.53 -11.62
C MET A 57 14.60 7.43 -11.66
N PRO A 58 14.50 8.70 -11.26
CA PRO A 58 15.64 9.61 -11.23
C PRO A 58 16.68 9.14 -10.22
N LYS A 59 17.96 9.28 -10.56
CA LYS A 59 19.09 8.87 -9.70
C LYS A 59 19.11 9.61 -8.34
N GLY A 60 18.44 10.75 -8.23
CA GLY A 60 18.35 11.54 -7.00
C GLY A 60 17.27 11.10 -6.02
N ALA A 61 16.33 10.24 -6.44
CA ALA A 61 15.27 9.74 -5.57
C ALA A 61 15.84 8.93 -4.39
N LYS A 62 15.31 9.16 -3.20
CA LYS A 62 15.71 8.43 -1.99
C LYS A 62 15.00 7.08 -1.95
N LYS A 63 15.75 5.99 -2.18
CA LYS A 63 15.21 4.63 -2.11
C LYS A 63 15.26 4.09 -0.69
N ILE A 64 14.13 3.56 -0.20
CA ILE A 64 13.99 2.86 1.08
C ILE A 64 13.47 1.45 0.79
N ASP A 65 14.29 0.44 1.03
CA ASP A 65 14.01 -0.98 0.77
C ASP A 65 14.30 -1.88 1.99
N SER A 66 14.30 -1.29 3.19
CA SER A 66 14.62 -2.01 4.42
C SER A 66 13.83 -1.44 5.62
N PRO A 67 13.65 -2.25 6.68
CA PRO A 67 13.14 -1.75 7.95
C PRO A 67 14.06 -0.68 8.55
N GLY A 68 13.46 0.29 9.25
CA GLY A 68 14.19 1.40 9.89
C GLY A 68 13.32 2.64 10.01
N VAL A 69 13.91 3.71 10.53
CA VAL A 69 13.26 5.02 10.61
C VAL A 69 14.05 6.01 9.78
N PHE A 70 13.39 6.67 8.86
CA PHE A 70 13.98 7.61 7.91
C PHE A 70 13.23 8.93 7.98
N ASP A 71 13.94 10.04 7.94
CA ASP A 71 13.37 11.39 7.93
C ASP A 71 13.93 12.16 6.73
N PHE A 72 13.03 12.74 5.95
CA PHE A 72 13.35 13.53 4.76
C PHE A 72 12.59 14.86 4.84
N ASP A 73 13.20 15.84 5.51
CA ASP A 73 12.67 17.19 5.62
C ASP A 73 11.21 17.25 6.12
N GLY A 74 10.91 16.47 7.17
CA GLY A 74 9.59 16.41 7.81
C GLY A 74 8.64 15.35 7.24
N ILE A 75 9.05 14.57 6.23
CA ILE A 75 8.39 13.31 5.87
C ILE A 75 9.11 12.20 6.61
N LYS A 76 8.44 11.61 7.60
CA LYS A 76 8.98 10.48 8.36
C LYS A 76 8.42 9.17 7.80
N ILE A 77 9.33 8.23 7.49
CA ILE A 77 8.97 6.90 7.01
C ILE A 77 9.53 5.85 7.96
N THR A 78 8.65 4.99 8.48
CA THR A 78 9.03 3.87 9.33
C THR A 78 8.78 2.57 8.59
N GLY A 79 9.84 1.80 8.36
CA GLY A 79 9.78 0.43 7.83
C GLY A 79 9.75 -0.59 8.97
N ILE A 80 8.78 -1.48 8.98
CA ILE A 80 8.60 -2.54 9.96
C ILE A 80 8.73 -3.89 9.27
N SER A 81 9.59 -4.77 9.80
CA SER A 81 9.77 -6.13 9.25
C SER A 81 8.48 -6.94 9.33
N SER A 82 8.14 -7.60 8.24
CA SER A 82 7.07 -8.59 8.16
C SER A 82 7.43 -9.69 7.16
N PHE A 83 6.48 -10.55 6.80
CA PHE A 83 6.72 -11.66 5.90
C PHE A 83 5.67 -11.76 4.81
N HIS A 84 6.11 -12.22 3.65
CA HIS A 84 5.26 -12.46 2.48
C HIS A 84 4.58 -13.85 2.50
N ASP A 85 4.64 -14.56 3.62
CA ASP A 85 3.99 -15.85 3.81
C ASP A 85 3.76 -16.19 5.29
N LYS A 86 2.91 -17.20 5.55
CA LYS A 86 2.58 -17.70 6.91
C LYS A 86 3.72 -18.51 7.56
N SER A 87 4.80 -18.75 6.82
CA SER A 87 5.95 -19.56 7.25
C SER A 87 7.18 -18.71 7.58
N LYS A 88 6.98 -17.47 8.02
CA LYS A 88 8.03 -16.52 8.40
C LYS A 88 9.03 -16.26 7.26
N GLY A 89 8.52 -16.12 6.04
CA GLY A 89 9.30 -15.80 4.86
C GLY A 89 10.04 -16.99 4.22
N SER A 90 9.82 -18.22 4.68
CA SER A 90 10.53 -19.38 4.13
C SER A 90 10.11 -19.75 2.71
N LYS A 91 8.94 -19.29 2.25
CA LYS A 91 8.41 -19.58 0.92
C LYS A 91 8.55 -18.41 -0.05
N ARG A 92 8.27 -17.18 0.40
CA ARG A 92 8.19 -15.97 -0.44
C ARG A 92 9.09 -14.83 0.04
N GLY A 93 9.79 -15.01 1.17
CA GLY A 93 10.73 -14.03 1.68
C GLY A 93 10.13 -13.05 2.68
N ARG A 94 10.91 -12.03 2.95
CA ARG A 94 10.57 -10.92 3.84
C ARG A 94 9.70 -9.90 3.10
N ASN A 95 8.94 -9.16 3.88
CA ASN A 95 8.17 -8.00 3.47
C ASN A 95 8.42 -6.87 4.47
N THR A 96 8.35 -5.63 4.03
CA THR A 96 8.43 -4.44 4.89
C THR A 96 7.11 -3.70 4.83
N ILE A 97 6.47 -3.49 5.98
CA ILE A 97 5.35 -2.59 6.12
C ILE A 97 5.90 -1.18 6.26
N PHE A 98 5.42 -0.23 5.46
CA PHE A 98 5.82 1.15 5.57
C PHE A 98 4.72 2.02 6.16
N ILE A 99 5.09 2.82 7.18
CA ILE A 99 4.25 3.88 7.73
C ILE A 99 4.87 5.21 7.31
N MET A 100 4.11 6.01 6.58
CA MET A 100 4.53 7.31 6.06
C MET A 100 3.73 8.41 6.78
N GLU A 101 4.44 9.31 7.45
CA GLU A 101 3.86 10.48 8.13
C GLU A 101 4.01 11.69 7.21
N VAL A 102 2.88 12.12 6.61
CA VAL A 102 2.84 13.15 5.54
C VAL A 102 1.65 14.07 5.78
N ASP A 103 1.88 15.39 5.81
CA ASP A 103 0.83 16.41 6.01
C ASP A 103 -0.08 16.16 7.23
N GLY A 104 0.48 15.56 8.30
CA GLY A 104 -0.26 15.21 9.52
C GLY A 104 -1.08 13.93 9.44
N TYR A 105 -1.06 13.20 8.31
CA TYR A 105 -1.66 11.89 8.16
C TYR A 105 -0.63 10.77 8.32
N ARG A 106 -1.07 9.64 8.85
CA ARG A 106 -0.29 8.40 8.94
C ARG A 106 -0.85 7.38 7.95
N ILE A 107 -0.07 7.10 6.92
CA ILE A 107 -0.42 6.19 5.82
C ILE A 107 0.37 4.91 6.01
N CYS A 108 -0.31 3.77 6.06
CA CYS A 108 0.31 2.46 6.20
C CYS A 108 0.16 1.67 4.90
N HIS A 109 1.28 1.28 4.31
CA HIS A 109 1.35 0.38 3.15
C HIS A 109 1.82 -0.99 3.64
N LEU A 110 0.97 -2.01 3.52
CA LEU A 110 1.28 -3.34 4.05
C LEU A 110 2.19 -4.17 3.14
N GLY A 111 2.51 -3.67 1.93
CA GLY A 111 3.22 -4.48 0.93
C GLY A 111 2.47 -5.76 0.63
N ASP A 112 3.21 -6.83 0.41
CA ASP A 112 2.65 -8.17 0.19
C ASP A 112 2.58 -8.97 1.49
N LEU A 113 1.87 -8.40 2.47
CA LEU A 113 1.64 -9.09 3.74
C LEU A 113 1.02 -10.47 3.51
N GLY A 114 1.66 -11.52 4.02
CA GLY A 114 1.27 -12.91 3.78
C GLY A 114 0.60 -13.60 4.97
N TYR A 115 0.31 -12.89 6.07
CA TYR A 115 -0.28 -13.48 7.28
C TYR A 115 -1.09 -12.44 8.08
N VAL A 116 -1.95 -12.90 8.96
CA VAL A 116 -2.71 -12.03 9.87
C VAL A 116 -1.80 -11.53 10.99
N LEU A 117 -1.69 -10.20 11.12
CA LEU A 117 -0.85 -9.56 12.13
C LEU A 117 -1.35 -9.90 13.54
N SER A 118 -0.42 -10.18 14.45
CA SER A 118 -0.70 -10.34 15.88
C SER A 118 -1.11 -9.02 16.53
N ALA A 119 -1.73 -9.08 17.71
CA ALA A 119 -2.12 -7.89 18.47
C ALA A 119 -0.91 -6.97 18.79
N SER A 120 0.25 -7.53 19.07
CA SER A 120 1.47 -6.77 19.33
C SER A 120 2.01 -6.07 18.08
N GLU A 121 1.94 -6.72 16.91
CA GLU A 121 2.32 -6.09 15.63
C GLU A 121 1.37 -4.95 15.29
N ILE A 122 0.05 -5.14 15.42
CA ILE A 122 -0.96 -4.09 15.21
C ILE A 122 -0.71 -2.92 16.16
N GLN A 123 -0.47 -3.19 17.45
CA GLN A 123 -0.15 -2.15 18.42
C GLN A 123 1.10 -1.35 18.03
N SER A 124 2.10 -1.99 17.43
CA SER A 124 3.33 -1.33 16.98
C SER A 124 3.13 -0.39 15.80
N LEU A 125 2.08 -0.59 14.98
CA LEU A 125 1.73 0.33 13.90
C LEU A 125 1.22 1.67 14.43
N GLY A 126 0.63 1.68 15.64
CA GLY A 126 -0.02 2.86 16.20
C GLY A 126 -1.29 3.24 15.43
N LYS A 127 -1.76 4.48 15.62
CA LYS A 127 -2.95 4.97 14.91
C LYS A 127 -2.63 5.16 13.42
N ILE A 128 -3.46 4.63 12.55
CA ILE A 128 -3.35 4.74 11.09
C ILE A 128 -4.57 5.51 10.55
N ASP A 129 -4.33 6.46 9.66
CA ASP A 129 -5.39 7.22 8.99
C ASP A 129 -5.80 6.57 7.67
N VAL A 130 -4.82 6.14 6.86
CA VAL A 130 -5.04 5.44 5.59
C VAL A 130 -4.28 4.13 5.56
N LEU A 131 -4.99 3.05 5.28
CA LEU A 131 -4.44 1.71 5.16
C LEU A 131 -4.48 1.23 3.71
N MET A 132 -3.34 0.93 3.12
CA MET A 132 -3.19 0.26 1.84
C MET A 132 -2.96 -1.23 2.09
N ILE A 133 -3.91 -2.09 1.69
CA ILE A 133 -3.95 -3.50 2.09
C ILE A 133 -4.13 -4.43 0.89
N PRO A 134 -3.31 -5.49 0.75
CA PRO A 134 -3.50 -6.50 -0.28
C PRO A 134 -4.75 -7.34 0.03
N VAL A 135 -5.57 -7.62 -0.99
CA VAL A 135 -6.84 -8.36 -0.82
C VAL A 135 -7.04 -9.49 -1.85
N GLY A 136 -6.10 -9.65 -2.79
CA GLY A 136 -6.21 -10.59 -3.91
C GLY A 136 -5.88 -12.04 -3.57
N GLY A 137 -5.41 -12.33 -2.38
CA GLY A 137 -5.03 -13.71 -1.98
C GLY A 137 -3.93 -14.28 -2.87
N ILE A 138 -3.89 -15.61 -3.02
CA ILE A 138 -2.93 -16.41 -3.80
C ILE A 138 -1.49 -16.22 -3.30
N PHE A 139 -0.98 -15.00 -3.31
CA PHE A 139 0.38 -14.66 -2.86
C PHE A 139 0.39 -13.94 -1.51
N THR A 140 -0.67 -13.24 -1.16
CA THR A 140 -0.82 -12.40 0.03
C THR A 140 -1.94 -12.92 0.93
N ILE A 141 -2.30 -12.17 1.96
CA ILE A 141 -3.52 -12.43 2.73
C ILE A 141 -4.74 -12.42 1.81
N ASP A 142 -5.69 -13.30 2.10
CA ASP A 142 -6.96 -13.38 1.37
C ASP A 142 -7.99 -12.34 1.88
N ALA A 143 -9.17 -12.33 1.29
CA ALA A 143 -10.23 -11.37 1.60
C ALA A 143 -10.70 -11.45 3.08
N ALA A 144 -10.75 -12.64 3.67
CA ALA A 144 -11.16 -12.82 5.06
C ALA A 144 -10.05 -12.38 6.03
N GLU A 145 -8.82 -12.68 5.72
CA GLU A 145 -7.64 -12.23 6.47
C GLU A 145 -7.47 -10.72 6.38
N ALA A 146 -7.70 -10.14 5.18
CA ALA A 146 -7.67 -8.69 4.98
C ALA A 146 -8.77 -7.97 5.77
N GLU A 147 -9.98 -8.52 5.83
CA GLU A 147 -11.05 -8.03 6.71
C GLU A 147 -10.60 -8.00 8.17
N ALA A 148 -10.04 -9.13 8.67
CA ALA A 148 -9.60 -9.23 10.06
C ALA A 148 -8.49 -8.23 10.39
N VAL A 149 -7.48 -8.08 9.51
CA VAL A 149 -6.39 -7.11 9.67
C VAL A 149 -6.91 -5.68 9.63
N SER A 150 -7.79 -5.35 8.66
CA SER A 150 -8.39 -4.02 8.53
C SER A 150 -9.16 -3.60 9.79
N LYS A 151 -10.02 -4.50 10.29
CA LYS A 151 -10.81 -4.24 11.51
C LYS A 151 -9.94 -4.08 12.76
N ALA A 152 -8.87 -4.84 12.86
CA ALA A 152 -7.97 -4.78 13.99
C ALA A 152 -7.09 -3.51 13.98
N ILE A 153 -6.69 -3.02 12.81
CA ILE A 153 -5.97 -1.74 12.67
C ILE A 153 -6.91 -0.55 12.90
N GLY A 154 -8.15 -0.61 12.39
CA GLY A 154 -9.17 0.41 12.63
C GLY A 154 -8.85 1.77 12.00
N SER A 155 -8.23 1.80 10.82
CA SER A 155 -7.91 3.03 10.10
C SER A 155 -9.17 3.79 9.68
N HIS A 156 -9.04 5.09 9.39
CA HIS A 156 -10.17 5.87 8.87
C HIS A 156 -10.55 5.40 7.46
N ILE A 157 -9.57 5.28 6.56
CA ILE A 157 -9.74 4.91 5.17
C ILE A 157 -8.94 3.65 4.87
N ILE A 158 -9.53 2.76 4.07
CA ILE A 158 -8.90 1.54 3.54
C ILE A 158 -8.86 1.64 2.02
N LEU A 159 -7.67 1.49 1.46
CA LEU A 159 -7.42 1.38 0.02
C LEU A 159 -7.03 -0.08 -0.28
N PRO A 160 -7.93 -0.90 -0.84
CA PRO A 160 -7.58 -2.24 -1.27
C PRO A 160 -6.62 -2.17 -2.46
N MET A 161 -5.65 -3.08 -2.47
CA MET A 161 -4.62 -3.20 -3.50
C MET A 161 -4.31 -4.67 -3.77
N HIS A 162 -3.41 -4.95 -4.72
CA HIS A 162 -2.93 -6.30 -5.05
C HIS A 162 -4.09 -7.28 -5.31
N TYR A 163 -5.01 -6.92 -6.22
CA TYR A 163 -6.14 -7.75 -6.63
C TYR A 163 -6.31 -7.75 -8.15
N LYS A 164 -7.02 -8.74 -8.69
CA LYS A 164 -7.24 -8.86 -10.14
C LYS A 164 -8.04 -7.69 -10.68
N THR A 165 -7.47 -7.05 -11.70
CA THR A 165 -8.15 -6.08 -12.56
C THR A 165 -8.02 -6.53 -14.02
N PRO A 166 -8.78 -5.96 -14.96
CA PRO A 166 -8.62 -6.28 -16.39
C PRO A 166 -7.22 -5.99 -16.94
N ALA A 167 -6.47 -5.05 -16.34
CA ALA A 167 -5.12 -4.69 -16.77
C ALA A 167 -4.03 -5.67 -16.27
N LEU A 168 -4.29 -6.38 -15.16
CA LEU A 168 -3.30 -7.25 -14.54
C LEU A 168 -3.06 -8.53 -15.35
N ASN A 169 -1.80 -8.82 -15.67
CA ASN A 169 -1.43 -9.95 -16.54
C ASN A 169 -1.34 -11.32 -15.85
N PHE A 170 -1.41 -11.38 -14.52
CA PHE A 170 -1.38 -12.64 -13.76
C PHE A 170 -2.61 -12.85 -12.90
N GLU A 171 -2.78 -14.04 -12.35
CA GLU A 171 -4.00 -14.40 -11.63
C GLU A 171 -3.94 -14.00 -10.17
N LEU A 172 -4.99 -13.25 -9.76
CA LEU A 172 -5.34 -12.93 -8.37
C LEU A 172 -6.85 -13.04 -8.24
N SER A 173 -7.36 -13.07 -7.00
CA SER A 173 -8.78 -12.88 -6.76
C SER A 173 -9.17 -11.41 -6.99
N GLY A 174 -10.40 -11.17 -7.42
CA GLY A 174 -10.98 -9.83 -7.54
C GLY A 174 -11.22 -9.19 -6.17
N VAL A 175 -11.48 -7.89 -6.17
CA VAL A 175 -11.74 -7.12 -4.95
C VAL A 175 -13.09 -7.45 -4.30
N GLU A 176 -14.04 -8.00 -5.04
CA GLU A 176 -15.44 -8.21 -4.60
C GLU A 176 -15.55 -9.10 -3.37
N ALA A 177 -14.69 -10.13 -3.23
CA ALA A 177 -14.66 -11.00 -2.07
C ALA A 177 -14.32 -10.23 -0.77
N PHE A 178 -13.46 -9.23 -0.85
CA PHE A 178 -13.17 -8.33 0.26
C PHE A 178 -14.31 -7.34 0.51
N LEU A 179 -14.84 -6.71 -0.55
CA LEU A 179 -15.91 -5.71 -0.42
C LEU A 179 -17.16 -6.28 0.22
N SER A 180 -17.53 -7.53 -0.09
CA SER A 180 -18.71 -8.19 0.50
C SER A 180 -18.63 -8.40 2.01
N ARG A 181 -17.44 -8.25 2.61
CA ARG A 181 -17.16 -8.37 4.05
C ARG A 181 -17.13 -7.03 4.77
N MET A 182 -17.09 -5.93 4.02
CA MET A 182 -16.98 -4.58 4.56
C MET A 182 -18.32 -3.86 4.52
N VAL A 183 -18.59 -2.99 5.50
CA VAL A 183 -19.89 -2.30 5.64
C VAL A 183 -19.92 -0.98 4.88
N ASP A 184 -18.88 -0.18 5.00
CA ASP A 184 -18.79 1.16 4.39
C ASP A 184 -17.87 1.10 3.17
N VAL A 185 -18.46 0.89 1.98
CA VAL A 185 -17.73 0.71 0.72
C VAL A 185 -18.16 1.76 -0.28
N GLN A 186 -17.18 2.49 -0.81
CA GLN A 186 -17.37 3.44 -1.89
C GLN A 186 -16.44 3.10 -3.08
N LYS A 187 -17.02 2.82 -4.23
CA LYS A 187 -16.28 2.74 -5.50
C LYS A 187 -16.13 4.16 -6.06
N MET A 188 -14.88 4.55 -6.29
CA MET A 188 -14.53 5.88 -6.78
C MET A 188 -14.54 5.89 -8.31
N ASP A 189 -14.87 7.03 -8.92
CA ASP A 189 -14.78 7.23 -10.38
C ASP A 189 -13.39 7.67 -10.84
N SER A 190 -12.43 7.73 -9.92
CA SER A 190 -11.07 8.21 -10.15
C SER A 190 -10.05 7.27 -9.49
N ASN A 191 -8.82 7.26 -10.01
CA ASN A 191 -7.67 6.63 -9.36
C ASN A 191 -7.07 7.51 -8.25
N LYS A 192 -7.68 8.64 -7.91
CA LYS A 192 -7.16 9.63 -6.97
C LYS A 192 -8.05 9.78 -5.75
N LEU A 193 -7.42 9.93 -4.61
CA LEU A 193 -8.02 10.28 -3.33
C LEU A 193 -7.35 11.54 -2.78
N THR A 194 -8.12 12.61 -2.62
CA THR A 194 -7.66 13.83 -1.95
C THR A 194 -8.02 13.79 -0.48
N LEU A 195 -7.02 13.99 0.39
CA LEU A 195 -7.21 14.11 1.83
C LEU A 195 -7.15 15.57 2.27
N GLN A 196 -8.16 16.00 3.01
CA GLN A 196 -8.28 17.36 3.56
C GLN A 196 -8.90 17.34 4.96
N GLY A 197 -8.31 18.10 5.88
CA GLY A 197 -8.83 18.25 7.24
C GLY A 197 -8.83 16.96 8.06
N ILE A 198 -9.70 16.89 9.05
CA ILE A 198 -9.78 15.77 9.99
C ILE A 198 -10.64 14.65 9.39
N LEU A 199 -10.09 13.46 9.27
CA LEU A 199 -10.82 12.27 8.83
C LEU A 199 -11.79 11.81 9.95
N LYS A 200 -12.96 11.33 9.55
CA LYS A 200 -14.02 10.86 10.46
C LYS A 200 -14.41 9.43 10.10
N GLY A 201 -14.98 8.72 11.07
CA GLY A 201 -15.35 7.32 10.90
C GLY A 201 -14.14 6.37 10.96
N SER A 202 -14.37 5.11 10.69
CA SER A 202 -13.34 4.07 10.63
C SER A 202 -13.71 3.01 9.59
N ASN A 203 -12.70 2.35 9.04
CA ASN A 203 -12.84 1.26 8.08
C ASN A 203 -13.67 1.60 6.83
N GLN A 204 -13.59 2.85 6.36
CA GLN A 204 -14.22 3.27 5.10
C GLN A 204 -13.40 2.78 3.92
N VAL A 205 -13.93 1.84 3.16
CA VAL A 205 -13.25 1.31 1.98
C VAL A 205 -13.46 2.23 0.79
N LYS A 206 -12.38 2.75 0.22
CA LYS A 206 -12.38 3.53 -1.03
C LYS A 206 -11.71 2.70 -2.12
N VAL A 207 -12.50 2.18 -3.05
CA VAL A 207 -11.98 1.42 -4.19
C VAL A 207 -11.66 2.41 -5.31
N LEU A 208 -10.38 2.68 -5.49
CA LEU A 208 -9.93 3.58 -6.55
C LEU A 208 -10.07 2.88 -7.91
N LYS A 209 -10.49 3.63 -8.91
CA LYS A 209 -10.65 3.12 -10.27
C LYS A 209 -9.30 3.17 -10.98
N TYR A 210 -8.82 2.02 -11.48
CA TYR A 210 -7.77 2.07 -12.48
C TYR A 210 -8.38 2.58 -13.80
N LYS A 211 -7.67 3.44 -14.49
CA LYS A 211 -8.06 4.21 -15.71
C LYS A 211 -9.12 3.52 -16.57
#